data_fe2f0347ed6726988e28d78e44dfb813
#
_entry.id   fe2f0347ed6726988e28d78e44dfb813
#
_cell.length_a   1.000
_cell.length_b   1.000
_cell.length_c   1.000
_cell.angle_alpha   90.00
_cell.angle_beta   90.00
_cell.angle_gamma   90.00
#
_symmetry.space_group_name_H-M   'P 1'
#
loop_
_entity.id
_entity.type
_entity.pdbx_description
1 polymer ?
#
loop_
_entity_poly.entity_id
_entity_poly.type
_entity_poly.pdbx_seq_one_letter_code
_entity_poly.pdbx_strand_id
1 'polypeptide(L)'
;MRVAAPAKPSPARSEQIIVFRVCGQLFAVSSASVQEVRSKESLSGASVAISAPGLRKVRHVVRRGDRSLFIVNAAVHFDLPFSPGTLVFVLRKTRTALLVDGIEKMTAMTRLQALPQSFWHEERQWYRGLTALDQNVIPVVNPEGFLSPEDLALLDAAMPPLEDLPVVNAEGAETAS
;
A
#
# COMPACT_ATOMS: atom_id res chain seq x y z
N MET A 1 -40.53 14.46 -35.87
CA MET A 1 -39.93 13.56 -34.89
C MET A 1 -38.43 13.56 -35.08
N ARG A 2 -37.71 14.20 -34.18
CA ARG A 2 -36.22 14.10 -34.17
C ARG A 2 -35.85 12.89 -33.37
N VAL A 3 -35.27 11.88 -33.99
CA VAL A 3 -34.64 10.73 -33.31
C VAL A 3 -33.33 11.23 -32.74
N ALA A 4 -33.25 11.24 -31.43
CA ALA A 4 -32.01 11.57 -30.73
C ALA A 4 -30.94 10.50 -31.07
N ALA A 5 -29.79 10.93 -31.59
CA ALA A 5 -28.65 10.04 -31.82
C ALA A 5 -28.19 9.44 -30.48
N PRO A 6 -27.84 8.13 -30.45
CA PRO A 6 -27.33 7.51 -29.25
C PRO A 6 -26.06 8.24 -28.80
N ALA A 7 -26.01 8.65 -27.55
CA ALA A 7 -24.82 9.24 -26.94
C ALA A 7 -23.66 8.25 -27.08
N LYS A 8 -22.54 8.68 -27.67
CA LYS A 8 -21.30 7.91 -27.67
C LYS A 8 -20.93 7.58 -26.22
N PRO A 9 -20.69 6.30 -25.89
CA PRO A 9 -20.20 5.95 -24.57
C PRO A 9 -18.87 6.69 -24.36
N SER A 10 -18.79 7.49 -23.29
CA SER A 10 -17.54 8.08 -22.85
C SER A 10 -16.54 6.94 -22.65
N PRO A 11 -15.30 7.05 -23.15
CA PRO A 11 -14.30 6.02 -22.91
C PRO A 11 -14.15 5.87 -21.41
N ALA A 12 -14.43 4.68 -20.88
CA ALA A 12 -14.19 4.37 -19.47
C ALA A 12 -12.72 4.73 -19.18
N ARG A 13 -12.50 5.67 -18.28
CA ARG A 13 -11.13 6.01 -17.86
C ARG A 13 -10.52 4.76 -17.27
N SER A 14 -9.52 4.20 -17.95
CA SER A 14 -8.75 3.08 -17.43
C SER A 14 -8.06 3.48 -16.15
N GLU A 15 -8.21 2.65 -15.12
CA GLU A 15 -7.57 2.87 -13.83
C GLU A 15 -6.06 2.74 -13.97
N GLN A 16 -5.31 3.73 -13.48
CA GLN A 16 -3.85 3.69 -13.44
C GLN A 16 -3.38 2.88 -12.24
N ILE A 17 -2.44 1.99 -12.45
CA ILE A 17 -1.85 1.15 -11.42
C ILE A 17 -0.33 1.31 -11.36
N ILE A 18 0.20 1.12 -10.16
CA ILE A 18 1.63 0.96 -9.91
C ILE A 18 1.89 -0.53 -9.73
N VAL A 19 2.70 -1.09 -10.61
CA VAL A 19 3.19 -2.47 -10.49
C VAL A 19 4.48 -2.44 -9.67
N PHE A 20 4.51 -3.19 -8.59
CA PHE A 20 5.62 -3.20 -7.66
C PHE A 20 6.06 -4.63 -7.34
N ARG A 21 7.26 -4.74 -6.79
CA ARG A 21 7.93 -6.00 -6.53
C ARG A 21 8.11 -6.24 -5.04
N VAL A 22 7.82 -7.46 -4.63
CA VAL A 22 8.10 -7.96 -3.28
C VAL A 22 8.67 -9.37 -3.41
N CYS A 23 9.92 -9.58 -2.97
CA CYS A 23 10.63 -10.86 -3.08
C CYS A 23 10.57 -11.46 -4.51
N GLY A 24 10.76 -10.63 -5.52
CA GLY A 24 10.72 -11.05 -6.92
C GLY A 24 9.32 -11.29 -7.49
N GLN A 25 8.27 -11.24 -6.69
CA GLN A 25 6.88 -11.36 -7.13
C GLN A 25 6.29 -9.99 -7.45
N LEU A 26 5.39 -9.95 -8.45
CA LEU A 26 4.72 -8.73 -8.88
C LEU A 26 3.34 -8.60 -8.26
N PHE A 27 3.05 -7.39 -7.82
CA PHE A 27 1.75 -6.95 -7.31
C PHE A 27 1.39 -5.62 -7.96
N ALA A 28 0.14 -5.24 -7.89
CA ALA A 28 -0.32 -3.94 -8.35
C ALA A 28 -1.17 -3.24 -7.30
N VAL A 29 -1.11 -1.93 -7.28
CA VAL A 29 -1.97 -1.08 -6.48
C VAL A 29 -2.50 0.08 -7.33
N SER A 30 -3.73 0.51 -7.10
CA SER A 30 -4.25 1.72 -7.75
C SER A 30 -3.34 2.91 -7.44
N SER A 31 -2.92 3.65 -8.46
CA SER A 31 -2.11 4.86 -8.26
C SER A 31 -2.86 5.90 -7.44
N ALA A 32 -4.19 5.94 -7.55
CA ALA A 32 -5.05 6.82 -6.75
C ALA A 32 -5.04 6.48 -5.25
N SER A 33 -4.66 5.26 -4.89
CA SER A 33 -4.55 4.80 -3.49
C SER A 33 -3.20 5.15 -2.85
N VAL A 34 -2.21 5.56 -3.63
CA VAL A 34 -0.89 5.94 -3.15
C VAL A 34 -0.80 7.47 -3.06
N GLN A 35 -0.53 7.97 -1.87
CA GLN A 35 -0.39 9.41 -1.64
C GLN A 35 1.00 9.89 -2.03
N GLU A 36 2.02 9.14 -1.65
CA GLU A 36 3.42 9.40 -2.00
C GLU A 36 4.26 8.12 -1.94
N VAL A 37 5.39 8.15 -2.61
CA VAL A 37 6.42 7.10 -2.56
C VAL A 37 7.67 7.71 -1.97
N ARG A 38 8.26 7.04 -0.98
CA ARG A 38 9.49 7.47 -0.31
C ARG A 38 10.52 6.36 -0.29
N SER A 39 11.80 6.74 -0.22
CA SER A 39 12.82 5.76 0.12
C SER A 39 12.70 5.35 1.59
N LYS A 40 13.06 4.11 1.89
CA LYS A 40 13.09 3.62 3.27
C LYS A 40 14.01 4.47 4.14
N GLU A 41 15.16 4.87 3.61
CA GLU A 41 16.17 5.67 4.31
C GLU A 41 15.59 7.02 4.75
N SER A 42 14.75 7.64 3.92
CA SER A 42 14.13 8.94 4.27
C SER A 42 13.19 8.88 5.48
N LEU A 43 12.69 7.69 5.80
CA LEU A 43 11.82 7.46 6.95
C LEU A 43 12.56 6.90 8.17
N SER A 44 13.74 6.32 7.99
CA SER A 44 14.46 5.62 9.06
C SER A 44 14.82 6.52 10.25
N GLY A 45 15.15 7.78 10.00
CA GLY A 45 15.46 8.76 11.03
C GLY A 45 14.24 9.30 11.79
N ALA A 46 13.04 9.09 11.27
CA ALA A 46 11.79 9.60 11.83
C ALA A 46 10.85 8.47 12.31
N SER A 47 11.25 7.21 12.15
CA SER A 47 10.47 6.07 12.60
C SER A 47 10.84 5.66 14.02
N VAL A 48 9.83 5.22 14.75
CA VAL A 48 10.00 4.67 16.11
C VAL A 48 9.66 3.18 16.06
N ALA A 49 10.50 2.36 16.68
CA ALA A 49 10.26 0.93 16.80
C ALA A 49 9.01 0.66 17.65
N ILE A 50 8.19 -0.26 17.18
CA ILE A 50 6.97 -0.70 17.87
C ILE A 50 6.92 -2.22 17.85
N SER A 51 6.37 -2.81 18.90
CA SER A 51 6.14 -4.25 18.97
C SER A 51 4.73 -4.51 19.48
N ALA A 52 3.91 -5.14 18.66
CA ALA A 52 2.58 -5.60 19.04
C ALA A 52 2.54 -7.12 18.94
N PRO A 53 2.01 -7.84 19.97
CA PRO A 53 1.94 -9.29 19.97
C PRO A 53 1.20 -9.82 18.74
N GLY A 54 1.80 -10.77 18.04
CA GLY A 54 1.22 -11.40 16.84
C GLY A 54 1.29 -10.58 15.55
N LEU A 55 1.74 -9.34 15.59
CA LEU A 55 1.81 -8.43 14.42
C LEU A 55 3.25 -8.20 13.93
N ARG A 56 3.93 -9.27 13.53
CA ARG A 56 5.33 -9.17 13.03
C ARG A 56 5.50 -8.36 11.76
N LYS A 57 4.43 -8.15 10.98
CA LYS A 57 4.44 -7.32 9.76
C LYS A 57 4.64 -5.83 10.04
N VAL A 58 4.39 -5.36 11.26
CA VAL A 58 4.58 -3.96 11.66
C VAL A 58 5.65 -3.90 12.74
N ARG A 59 6.73 -3.18 12.47
CA ARG A 59 7.85 -2.99 13.42
C ARG A 59 8.17 -1.52 13.69
N HIS A 60 7.61 -0.62 12.90
CA HIS A 60 7.88 0.81 13.00
C HIS A 60 6.59 1.61 12.77
N VAL A 61 6.52 2.74 13.45
CA VAL A 61 5.50 3.75 13.29
C VAL A 61 6.15 5.09 13.00
N VAL A 62 5.54 5.89 12.15
CA VAL A 62 5.94 7.28 11.88
C VAL A 62 4.76 8.20 12.15
N ARG A 63 5.05 9.42 12.58
CA ARG A 63 4.04 10.46 12.72
C ARG A 63 4.03 11.34 11.48
N ARG A 64 2.84 11.56 10.92
CA ARG A 64 2.62 12.50 9.83
C ARG A 64 1.51 13.48 10.20
N GLY A 65 1.87 14.70 10.53
CA GLY A 65 0.94 15.66 11.08
C GLY A 65 0.35 15.17 12.41
N ASP A 66 -0.97 15.06 12.47
CA ASP A 66 -1.74 14.55 13.60
C ASP A 66 -2.03 13.03 13.53
N ARG A 67 -1.46 12.33 12.56
CA ARG A 67 -1.72 10.91 12.29
C ARG A 67 -0.49 10.05 12.51
N SER A 68 -0.70 8.87 13.07
CA SER A 68 0.30 7.79 13.06
C SER A 68 0.12 6.93 11.81
N LEU A 69 1.23 6.59 11.16
CA LEU A 69 1.29 5.63 10.05
C LEU A 69 2.12 4.44 10.47
N PHE A 70 1.58 3.25 10.31
CA PHE A 70 2.26 2.00 10.59
C PHE A 70 2.95 1.49 9.34
N ILE A 71 4.26 1.21 9.44
CA ILE A 71 5.04 0.66 8.33
C ILE A 71 4.82 -0.85 8.31
N VAL A 72 4.09 -1.30 7.29
CA VAL A 72 3.80 -2.73 7.04
C VAL A 72 4.83 -3.29 6.08
N ASN A 73 5.57 -4.32 6.51
CA ASN A 73 6.44 -5.06 5.59
C ASN A 73 5.59 -5.96 4.71
N ALA A 74 5.58 -5.69 3.40
CA ALA A 74 4.78 -6.44 2.45
C ALA A 74 5.18 -7.92 2.37
N ALA A 75 6.47 -8.23 2.44
CA ALA A 75 6.93 -9.62 2.41
C ALA A 75 6.37 -10.42 3.59
N VAL A 76 6.38 -9.85 4.80
CA VAL A 76 5.80 -10.50 5.99
C VAL A 76 4.29 -10.63 5.87
N HIS A 77 3.62 -9.59 5.36
CA HIS A 77 2.16 -9.63 5.18
C HIS A 77 1.71 -10.72 4.23
N PHE A 78 2.41 -10.89 3.11
CA PHE A 78 2.09 -11.91 2.09
C PHE A 78 2.71 -13.29 2.37
N ASP A 79 3.31 -13.49 3.54
CA ASP A 79 4.00 -14.73 3.91
C ASP A 79 5.08 -15.15 2.88
N LEU A 80 5.82 -14.17 2.40
CA LEU A 80 6.95 -14.35 1.51
C LEU A 80 8.26 -14.39 2.31
N PRO A 81 9.37 -14.87 1.71
CA PRO A 81 10.68 -14.76 2.33
C PRO A 81 10.99 -13.32 2.75
N PHE A 82 11.73 -13.15 3.85
CA PHE A 82 12.05 -11.82 4.36
C PHE A 82 12.76 -10.97 3.30
N SER A 83 12.25 -9.76 3.11
CA SER A 83 12.91 -8.70 2.35
C SER A 83 12.98 -7.43 3.20
N PRO A 84 14.13 -6.73 3.24
CA PRO A 84 14.25 -5.47 3.99
C PRO A 84 13.46 -4.33 3.36
N GLY A 85 13.05 -4.46 2.08
CA GLY A 85 12.42 -3.42 1.29
C GLY A 85 13.31 -2.19 1.06
N THR A 86 12.96 -1.37 0.09
CA THR A 86 13.69 -0.14 -0.25
C THR A 86 12.78 1.06 -0.40
N LEU A 87 11.52 0.86 -0.77
CA LEU A 87 10.53 1.90 -0.99
C LEU A 87 9.35 1.74 -0.04
N VAL A 88 8.76 2.86 0.31
CA VAL A 88 7.56 2.92 1.15
C VAL A 88 6.45 3.66 0.39
N PHE A 89 5.32 3.00 0.23
CA PHE A 89 4.09 3.61 -0.31
C PHE A 89 3.23 4.10 0.84
N VAL A 90 3.08 5.40 0.98
CA VAL A 90 2.12 5.98 1.91
C VAL A 90 0.73 5.89 1.27
N LEU A 91 -0.15 5.08 1.85
CA LEU A 91 -1.48 4.82 1.31
C LEU A 91 -2.48 5.88 1.76
N ARG A 92 -3.35 6.30 0.83
CA ARG A 92 -4.42 7.26 1.12
C ARG A 92 -5.51 6.63 1.97
N LYS A 93 -6.14 7.43 2.81
CA LYS A 93 -7.32 7.04 3.62
C LYS A 93 -7.10 5.86 4.56
N THR A 94 -5.85 5.46 4.74
CA THR A 94 -5.46 4.39 5.66
C THR A 94 -4.36 4.89 6.59
N ARG A 95 -4.05 4.11 7.62
CA ARG A 95 -2.90 4.36 8.50
C ARG A 95 -1.72 3.46 8.14
N THR A 96 -1.63 3.08 6.86
CA THR A 96 -0.64 2.14 6.35
C THR A 96 0.39 2.83 5.46
N ALA A 97 1.65 2.55 5.73
CA ALA A 97 2.77 2.79 4.84
C ALA A 97 3.36 1.43 4.46
N LEU A 98 3.24 1.05 3.18
CA LEU A 98 3.62 -0.27 2.70
C LEU A 98 5.08 -0.30 2.26
N LEU A 99 5.89 -1.14 2.92
CA LEU A 99 7.30 -1.34 2.57
C LEU A 99 7.42 -2.41 1.49
N VAL A 100 7.99 -2.06 0.34
CA VAL A 100 8.15 -2.90 -0.86
C VAL A 100 9.59 -2.85 -1.38
N ASP A 101 9.94 -3.73 -2.31
CA ASP A 101 11.30 -3.81 -2.84
C ASP A 101 11.57 -2.79 -3.95
N GLY A 102 10.57 -2.47 -4.76
CA GLY A 102 10.72 -1.51 -5.84
C GLY A 102 9.49 -1.40 -6.73
N ILE A 103 9.50 -0.40 -7.59
CA ILE A 103 8.49 -0.21 -8.63
C ILE A 103 9.00 -0.84 -9.92
N GLU A 104 8.15 -1.68 -10.53
CA GLU A 104 8.41 -2.24 -11.85
C GLU A 104 8.00 -1.27 -12.95
N LYS A 105 6.75 -0.81 -12.91
CA LYS A 105 6.22 0.20 -13.85
C LYS A 105 4.90 0.80 -13.38
N MET A 106 4.52 1.88 -14.03
CA MET A 106 3.18 2.47 -13.96
C MET A 106 2.48 2.27 -15.29
N THR A 107 1.25 1.80 -15.26
CA THR A 107 0.48 1.49 -16.47
C THR A 107 -1.02 1.55 -16.22
N ALA A 108 -1.80 1.54 -17.29
CA ALA A 108 -3.25 1.41 -17.20
C ALA A 108 -3.64 -0.06 -16.98
N MET A 109 -4.54 -0.30 -16.05
CA MET A 109 -5.13 -1.62 -15.84
C MET A 109 -6.17 -1.89 -16.93
N THR A 110 -6.01 -2.97 -17.66
CA THR A 110 -6.94 -3.32 -18.73
C THR A 110 -8.24 -3.93 -18.22
N ARG A 111 -8.14 -4.81 -17.23
CA ARG A 111 -9.29 -5.51 -16.64
C ARG A 111 -8.95 -6.02 -15.24
N LEU A 112 -9.87 -5.82 -14.31
CA LEU A 112 -9.84 -6.44 -12.99
C LEU A 112 -10.73 -7.69 -13.02
N GLN A 113 -10.16 -8.85 -12.71
CA GLN A 113 -10.85 -10.13 -12.61
C GLN A 113 -11.11 -10.47 -11.14
N ALA A 114 -12.24 -11.10 -10.85
CA ALA A 114 -12.53 -11.57 -9.51
C ALA A 114 -11.52 -12.63 -9.05
N LEU A 115 -11.26 -12.67 -7.74
CA LEU A 115 -10.40 -13.69 -7.15
C LEU A 115 -11.02 -15.09 -7.32
N PRO A 116 -10.22 -16.10 -7.68
CA PRO A 116 -10.64 -17.49 -7.65
C PRO A 116 -11.15 -17.93 -6.26
N GLN A 117 -12.01 -18.92 -6.21
CA GLN A 117 -12.54 -19.44 -4.95
C GLN A 117 -11.48 -20.14 -4.09
N SER A 118 -10.36 -20.53 -4.70
CA SER A 118 -9.23 -21.16 -4.00
C SER A 118 -8.46 -20.24 -3.06
N PHE A 119 -8.67 -18.93 -3.12
CA PHE A 119 -8.06 -18.00 -2.17
C PHE A 119 -8.71 -18.17 -0.79
N TRP A 120 -7.86 -18.23 0.25
CA TRP A 120 -8.29 -18.31 1.64
C TRP A 120 -9.06 -17.07 2.07
N HIS A 121 -9.91 -17.21 3.10
CA HIS A 121 -10.78 -16.12 3.53
C HIS A 121 -10.01 -14.83 3.90
N GLU A 122 -8.90 -14.95 4.62
CA GLU A 122 -8.06 -13.81 4.99
C GLU A 122 -7.38 -13.18 3.78
N GLU A 123 -6.81 -13.99 2.90
CA GLU A 123 -6.15 -13.50 1.68
C GLU A 123 -7.11 -12.77 0.74
N ARG A 124 -8.40 -13.12 0.76
CA ARG A 124 -9.40 -12.42 -0.06
C ARG A 124 -9.55 -10.95 0.31
N GLN A 125 -9.26 -10.57 1.53
CA GLN A 125 -9.28 -9.18 1.98
C GLN A 125 -8.05 -8.40 1.53
N TRP A 126 -6.96 -9.08 1.22
CA TRP A 126 -5.72 -8.45 0.78
C TRP A 126 -5.78 -7.95 -0.66
N TYR A 127 -6.67 -8.50 -1.47
CA TYR A 127 -6.73 -8.23 -2.90
C TYR A 127 -8.11 -7.74 -3.34
N ARG A 128 -8.10 -6.82 -4.29
CA ARG A 128 -9.30 -6.42 -5.02
C ARG A 128 -9.67 -7.43 -6.12
N GLY A 129 -8.69 -8.12 -6.66
CA GLY A 129 -8.79 -9.05 -7.77
C GLY A 129 -7.45 -9.30 -8.43
N LEU A 130 -7.49 -9.82 -9.64
CA LEU A 130 -6.32 -10.10 -10.47
C LEU A 130 -6.39 -9.28 -11.75
N THR A 131 -5.24 -8.89 -12.28
CA THR A 131 -5.13 -8.27 -13.61
C THR A 131 -4.05 -8.96 -14.44
N ALA A 132 -4.21 -8.97 -15.75
CA ALA A 132 -3.20 -9.49 -16.66
C ALA A 132 -2.31 -8.36 -17.17
N LEU A 133 -1.01 -8.58 -17.18
CA LEU A 133 -0.01 -7.67 -17.67
C LEU A 133 1.16 -8.45 -18.27
N ASP A 134 1.46 -8.20 -19.55
CA ASP A 134 2.60 -8.84 -20.24
C ASP A 134 2.64 -10.37 -20.03
N GLN A 135 1.50 -11.06 -20.23
CA GLN A 135 1.31 -12.51 -20.03
C GLN A 135 1.41 -12.99 -18.56
N ASN A 136 1.60 -12.08 -17.60
CA ASN A 136 1.56 -12.41 -16.19
C ASN A 136 0.18 -12.08 -15.59
N VAL A 137 -0.24 -12.88 -14.63
CA VAL A 137 -1.40 -12.57 -13.80
C VAL A 137 -0.90 -11.97 -12.51
N ILE A 138 -1.33 -10.75 -12.22
CA ILE A 138 -0.83 -9.94 -11.10
C ILE A 138 -1.96 -9.67 -10.11
N PRO A 139 -1.78 -9.96 -8.81
CA PRO A 139 -2.73 -9.57 -7.78
C PRO A 139 -2.78 -8.04 -7.63
N VAL A 140 -4.00 -7.50 -7.60
CA VAL A 140 -4.22 -6.08 -7.29
C VAL A 140 -4.58 -5.96 -5.83
N VAL A 141 -3.70 -5.32 -5.05
CA VAL A 141 -3.86 -5.23 -3.61
C VAL A 141 -4.99 -4.28 -3.19
N ASN A 142 -5.63 -4.61 -2.09
CA ASN A 142 -6.60 -3.76 -1.43
C ASN A 142 -5.88 -2.95 -0.34
N PRO A 143 -5.79 -1.60 -0.46
CA PRO A 143 -5.10 -0.77 0.52
C PRO A 143 -5.64 -0.92 1.95
N GLU A 144 -6.92 -1.23 2.11
CA GLU A 144 -7.56 -1.44 3.41
C GLU A 144 -7.33 -2.83 3.99
N GLY A 145 -6.77 -3.74 3.21
CA GLY A 145 -6.55 -5.15 3.60
C GLY A 145 -5.25 -5.41 4.37
N PHE A 146 -4.38 -4.42 4.55
CA PHE A 146 -3.09 -4.60 5.24
C PHE A 146 -3.20 -4.59 6.76
N LEU A 147 -4.09 -3.79 7.32
CA LEU A 147 -4.35 -3.69 8.75
C LEU A 147 -5.85 -3.77 9.01
N SER A 148 -6.26 -4.80 9.74
CA SER A 148 -7.65 -4.93 10.19
C SER A 148 -7.96 -3.96 11.34
N PRO A 149 -9.24 -3.71 11.68
CA PRO A 149 -9.59 -2.94 12.87
C PRO A 149 -8.98 -3.52 14.15
N GLU A 150 -8.88 -4.83 14.27
CA GLU A 150 -8.24 -5.54 15.38
C GLU A 150 -6.74 -5.29 15.41
N ASP A 151 -6.07 -5.35 14.26
CA ASP A 151 -4.65 -5.02 14.13
C ASP A 151 -4.38 -3.58 14.59
N LEU A 152 -5.21 -2.63 14.15
CA LEU A 152 -5.08 -1.22 14.52
C LEU A 152 -5.28 -1.00 16.02
N ALA A 153 -6.22 -1.70 16.65
CA ALA A 153 -6.42 -1.63 18.10
C ALA A 153 -5.20 -2.13 18.88
N LEU A 154 -4.59 -3.23 18.44
CA LEU A 154 -3.35 -3.76 19.05
C LEU A 154 -2.18 -2.80 18.87
N LEU A 155 -2.05 -2.20 17.69
CA LEU A 155 -0.98 -1.24 17.39
C LEU A 155 -1.15 0.05 18.20
N ASP A 156 -2.36 0.56 18.31
CA ASP A 156 -2.64 1.76 19.12
C ASP A 156 -2.34 1.53 20.59
N ALA A 157 -2.62 0.33 21.11
CA ALA A 157 -2.29 -0.03 22.49
C ALA A 157 -0.77 -0.15 22.75
N ALA A 158 0.00 -0.53 21.72
CA ALA A 158 1.45 -0.70 21.81
C ALA A 158 2.24 0.58 21.46
N MET A 159 1.56 1.58 20.90
CA MET A 159 2.19 2.81 20.42
C MET A 159 2.54 3.75 21.58
N PRO A 160 3.72 4.42 21.56
CA PRO A 160 3.99 5.52 22.47
C PRO A 160 3.04 6.70 22.20
N PRO A 161 2.91 7.66 23.14
CA PRO A 161 2.12 8.87 22.92
C PRO A 161 2.46 9.55 21.59
N LEU A 162 1.46 10.03 20.87
CA LEU A 162 1.64 10.60 19.53
C LEU A 162 2.61 11.81 19.55
N GLU A 163 2.60 12.56 20.63
CA GLU A 163 3.48 13.71 20.87
C GLU A 163 4.97 13.33 20.97
N ASP A 164 5.27 12.09 21.35
CA ASP A 164 6.64 11.58 21.46
C ASP A 164 7.18 11.05 20.13
N LEU A 165 6.34 10.97 19.08
CA LEU A 165 6.75 10.51 17.78
C LEU A 165 7.37 11.67 16.96
N PRO A 166 8.53 11.46 16.32
CA PRO A 166 9.09 12.43 15.39
C PRO A 166 8.14 12.70 14.24
N VAL A 167 7.97 13.96 13.85
CA VAL A 167 7.09 14.35 12.74
C VAL A 167 7.82 14.18 11.41
N VAL A 168 7.22 13.42 10.49
CA VAL A 168 7.65 13.37 9.09
C VAL A 168 6.88 14.44 8.34
N ASN A 169 7.59 15.45 7.84
CA ASN A 169 7.01 16.49 7.01
C ASN A 169 6.67 15.95 5.62
N ALA A 170 5.57 16.44 5.04
CA ALA A 170 5.14 16.07 3.70
C ALA A 170 6.08 16.61 2.60
N GLU A 171 6.93 17.58 2.93
CA GLU A 171 7.90 18.17 2.04
C GLU A 171 9.31 17.71 2.39
N GLY A 172 9.96 17.04 1.45
CA GLY A 172 11.39 16.89 1.43
C GLY A 172 12.02 18.25 1.14
N ALA A 173 11.94 19.19 2.06
CA ALA A 173 12.74 20.39 1.99
C ALA A 173 14.07 20.07 2.64
N GLU A 174 15.05 19.72 1.82
CA GLU A 174 16.44 19.87 2.07
C GLU A 174 16.70 21.38 2.27
N THR A 175 16.64 21.84 3.50
CA THR A 175 17.33 23.10 3.85
C THR A 175 18.77 22.72 4.16
N ALA A 176 19.56 22.62 3.12
CA ALA A 176 21.00 22.76 3.21
C ALA A 176 21.30 24.23 3.53
N SER A 177 21.79 24.48 4.72
CA SER A 177 22.52 25.70 5.04
C SER A 177 23.99 25.42 5.03
#